data_630d928f4259901726eeda90b2c0749f
#
_entry.id   630d928f4259901726eeda90b2c0749f
#
_cell.length_a   1.000
_cell.length_b   1.000
_cell.length_c   1.000
_cell.angle_alpha   90.00
_cell.angle_beta   90.00
_cell.angle_gamma   90.00
#
_symmetry.space_group_name_H-M   'P 1'
#
loop_
_entity.id
_entity.type
_entity.pdbx_description
1 polymer ?
#
loop_
_entity_poly.entity_id
_entity_poly.type
_entity_poly.pdbx_seq_one_letter_code
_entity_poly.pdbx_strand_id
1 'polypeptide(L)'
;MPGGTAVSSRGNRNIAISAGSLAVLLGALDTYVVITIIVDIMADVGIAINQIQQVTPIITGYLLGYIAAMPLLGRASDRFGRKMLIQVGLAGFAVGSVVTALSSDLTMLVIGRIIQGSASGALLPVTLALAADLWSARSRASVLGGVGAAQELGAVLGPMYGIALVWLFNHWQAVFWVNVPLAVIAMVMIHFSLPARQQVDEPERVDVIGGVLLAIALGLTVVGLYNPEPDGKQVLPSWGLPVLAGALVAAVAFFAWEKVAKTRLIDPAGVRFRPFLAALAASLCAGAALMVTLVNVELFGQGVLGQDQDHAAFLLLRFLIALPIGALIGGWLATRIGDRLVVLIGLLIAAGGFVLISHWSVDVLSDRHNLGLFTLPVLDTDLAIVGLGLGLVIGPLTSATLRAVPAAEHGIASAAVVVARMIGMLIGIAALGAWGFYRFNQHLATLAARAAGDAGSPMSLAERLTAQAVRYREAYVMMYGDIFLSAAVVCVIGALLGLLISGKHEHAEEFEPAYAPTYGGGGAIDPYNAGDADDAPTEMLDLPTQVLSAPPSDPGDERPGRHRAP
;
A
#
# COMPACT_ATOMS: atom_id res chain seq x y z
N MET A 1 30.19 34.56 -10.36
CA MET A 1 30.22 33.19 -10.90
C MET A 1 28.91 32.53 -10.52
N PRO A 2 28.03 32.21 -11.42
CA PRO A 2 26.77 31.54 -11.10
C PRO A 2 27.04 30.03 -11.11
N GLY A 3 26.88 29.40 -9.93
CA GLY A 3 26.87 27.97 -9.82
C GLY A 3 25.60 27.43 -10.50
N GLY A 4 25.78 26.80 -11.65
CA GLY A 4 24.71 26.09 -12.35
C GLY A 4 24.14 25.01 -11.46
N THR A 5 22.86 25.14 -11.09
CA THR A 5 22.08 24.10 -10.45
C THR A 5 21.86 22.98 -11.46
N ALA A 6 22.63 21.92 -11.30
CA ALA A 6 22.53 20.73 -12.14
C ALA A 6 21.10 20.19 -12.10
N VAL A 7 20.45 20.12 -13.25
CA VAL A 7 19.33 19.24 -13.55
C VAL A 7 19.68 17.86 -12.96
N SER A 8 18.84 17.30 -12.10
CA SER A 8 19.15 16.02 -11.46
C SER A 8 19.41 14.99 -12.55
N SER A 9 20.66 14.53 -12.63
CA SER A 9 21.04 13.51 -13.61
C SER A 9 20.15 12.28 -13.41
N ARG A 10 19.96 11.46 -14.46
CA ARG A 10 19.19 10.20 -14.38
C ARG A 10 19.68 9.34 -13.19
N GLY A 11 20.99 9.40 -12.88
CA GLY A 11 21.58 8.77 -11.70
C GLY A 11 20.99 9.28 -10.38
N ASN A 12 20.85 10.58 -10.21
CA ASN A 12 20.33 11.18 -8.97
C ASN A 12 18.87 10.81 -8.72
N ARG A 13 18.01 10.72 -9.76
CA ARG A 13 16.63 10.27 -9.62
C ARG A 13 16.55 8.82 -9.15
N ASN A 14 17.37 7.94 -9.72
CA ASN A 14 17.41 6.53 -9.33
C ASN A 14 17.89 6.37 -7.89
N ILE A 15 18.91 7.13 -7.45
CA ILE A 15 19.37 7.12 -6.06
C ILE A 15 18.26 7.62 -5.12
N ALA A 16 17.55 8.69 -5.49
CA ALA A 16 16.46 9.25 -4.68
C ALA A 16 15.34 8.24 -4.46
N ILE A 17 14.87 7.57 -5.52
CA ILE A 17 13.79 6.59 -5.40
C ILE A 17 14.26 5.31 -4.70
N SER A 18 15.51 4.88 -4.89
CA SER A 18 16.08 3.74 -4.16
C SER A 18 16.17 4.03 -2.66
N ALA A 19 16.57 5.25 -2.28
CA ALA A 19 16.59 5.69 -0.89
C ALA A 19 15.18 5.79 -0.29
N GLY A 20 14.21 6.32 -1.05
CA GLY A 20 12.79 6.34 -0.67
C GLY A 20 12.24 4.92 -0.52
N SER A 21 12.56 4.01 -1.45
CA SER A 21 12.16 2.60 -1.37
C SER A 21 12.79 1.89 -0.17
N LEU A 22 14.06 2.21 0.17
CA LEU A 22 14.68 1.72 1.40
C LEU A 22 13.95 2.23 2.65
N ALA A 23 13.56 3.51 2.68
CA ALA A 23 12.79 4.07 3.79
C ALA A 23 11.43 3.36 3.94
N VAL A 24 10.73 3.09 2.82
CA VAL A 24 9.47 2.35 2.79
C VAL A 24 9.65 0.91 3.27
N LEU A 25 10.69 0.23 2.80
CA LEU A 25 11.05 -1.13 3.21
C LEU A 25 11.33 -1.19 4.72
N LEU A 26 12.07 -0.23 5.28
CA LEU A 26 12.35 -0.15 6.72
C LEU A 26 11.07 0.01 7.54
N GLY A 27 10.16 0.90 7.13
CA GLY A 27 8.85 1.06 7.80
C GLY A 27 8.01 -0.22 7.74
N ALA A 28 8.05 -0.93 6.61
CA ALA A 28 7.34 -2.20 6.45
C ALA A 28 7.96 -3.33 7.27
N LEU A 29 9.29 -3.49 7.25
CA LEU A 29 10.01 -4.42 8.11
C LEU A 29 9.63 -4.23 9.58
N ASP A 30 9.67 -2.98 10.05
CA ASP A 30 9.41 -2.62 11.45
C ASP A 30 7.94 -2.86 11.88
N THR A 31 7.01 -2.82 10.94
CA THR A 31 5.59 -3.14 11.19
C THR A 31 5.40 -4.60 11.59
N TYR A 32 6.07 -5.51 10.91
CA TYR A 32 5.83 -6.96 11.05
C TYR A 32 6.84 -7.67 11.95
N VAL A 33 8.02 -7.09 12.14
CA VAL A 33 9.08 -7.69 12.97
C VAL A 33 8.65 -7.92 14.42
N VAL A 34 7.83 -7.04 14.96
CA VAL A 34 7.39 -7.11 16.38
C VAL A 34 6.60 -8.37 16.68
N ILE A 35 5.88 -8.90 15.69
CA ILE A 35 5.08 -10.13 15.86
C ILE A 35 5.97 -11.30 16.29
N THR A 36 7.16 -11.41 15.70
CA THR A 36 8.09 -12.53 15.97
C THR A 36 8.91 -12.37 17.25
N ILE A 37 9.10 -11.13 17.71
CA ILE A 37 9.88 -10.84 18.93
C ILE A 37 9.00 -10.51 20.14
N ILE A 38 7.67 -10.63 20.01
CA ILE A 38 6.72 -10.22 21.05
C ILE A 38 6.92 -11.00 22.35
N VAL A 39 7.26 -12.28 22.25
CA VAL A 39 7.49 -13.16 23.41
C VAL A 39 8.76 -12.77 24.15
N ASP A 40 9.83 -12.40 23.43
CA ASP A 40 11.08 -11.91 24.03
C ASP A 40 10.86 -10.56 24.75
N ILE A 41 10.06 -9.67 24.13
CA ILE A 41 9.65 -8.40 24.74
C ILE A 41 8.86 -8.66 26.04
N MET A 42 7.88 -9.58 26.00
CA MET A 42 7.07 -9.92 27.19
C MET A 42 7.92 -10.43 28.33
N ALA A 43 8.89 -11.31 28.05
CA ALA A 43 9.81 -11.85 29.03
C ALA A 43 10.66 -10.75 29.70
N ASP A 44 11.16 -9.79 28.92
CA ASP A 44 12.01 -8.69 29.40
C ASP A 44 11.23 -7.65 30.22
N VAL A 45 9.98 -7.36 29.83
CA VAL A 45 9.09 -6.40 30.54
C VAL A 45 8.35 -7.05 31.72
N GLY A 46 8.52 -8.38 31.93
CA GLY A 46 7.93 -9.10 33.07
C GLY A 46 6.43 -9.41 32.91
N ILE A 47 5.94 -9.51 31.66
CA ILE A 47 4.55 -9.85 31.36
C ILE A 47 4.46 -11.36 31.06
N ALA A 48 3.58 -12.07 31.77
CA ALA A 48 3.39 -13.49 31.58
C ALA A 48 2.75 -13.83 30.21
N ILE A 49 3.12 -14.97 29.59
CA ILE A 49 2.66 -15.36 28.25
C ILE A 49 1.13 -15.45 28.15
N ASN A 50 0.46 -15.83 29.23
CA ASN A 50 -1.01 -15.87 29.29
C ASN A 50 -1.67 -14.46 29.32
N GLN A 51 -0.88 -13.38 29.33
CA GLN A 51 -1.33 -11.99 29.32
C GLN A 51 -0.92 -11.25 28.03
N ILE A 52 -0.79 -11.96 26.91
CA ILE A 52 -0.37 -11.42 25.61
C ILE A 52 -1.22 -10.22 25.16
N GLN A 53 -2.45 -10.14 25.62
CA GLN A 53 -3.35 -9.00 25.34
C GLN A 53 -2.79 -7.66 25.86
N GLN A 54 -2.01 -7.67 26.95
CA GLN A 54 -1.43 -6.45 27.50
C GLN A 54 -0.38 -5.81 26.58
N VAL A 55 0.27 -6.59 25.72
CA VAL A 55 1.29 -6.11 24.77
C VAL A 55 0.73 -5.74 23.41
N THR A 56 -0.56 -5.99 23.16
CA THR A 56 -1.26 -5.59 21.94
C THR A 56 -1.07 -4.10 21.58
N PRO A 57 -1.03 -3.14 22.54
CA PRO A 57 -0.77 -1.74 22.26
C PRO A 57 0.57 -1.46 21.56
N ILE A 58 1.54 -2.36 21.61
CA ILE A 58 2.82 -2.23 20.90
C ILE A 58 2.58 -2.25 19.39
N ILE A 59 1.70 -3.11 18.92
CA ILE A 59 1.33 -3.25 17.49
C ILE A 59 0.31 -2.19 17.11
N THR A 60 -0.77 -2.06 17.90
CA THR A 60 -1.85 -1.11 17.57
C THR A 60 -1.41 0.34 17.69
N GLY A 61 -0.53 0.68 18.62
CA GLY A 61 0.03 2.03 18.76
C GLY A 61 0.82 2.44 17.53
N TYR A 62 1.63 1.55 16.96
CA TYR A 62 2.32 1.78 15.70
C TYR A 62 1.35 1.99 14.55
N LEU A 63 0.39 1.07 14.36
CA LEU A 63 -0.59 1.15 13.26
C LEU A 63 -1.47 2.39 13.36
N LEU A 64 -1.88 2.75 14.57
CA LEU A 64 -2.64 3.97 14.83
C LEU A 64 -1.86 5.21 14.40
N GLY A 65 -0.61 5.35 14.86
CA GLY A 65 0.26 6.45 14.46
C GLY A 65 0.48 6.49 12.95
N TYR A 66 0.75 5.32 12.35
CA TYR A 66 1.00 5.15 10.93
C TYR A 66 -0.17 5.64 10.06
N ILE A 67 -1.38 5.14 10.31
CA ILE A 67 -2.57 5.46 9.51
C ILE A 67 -3.04 6.89 9.76
N ALA A 68 -3.06 7.34 11.02
CA ALA A 68 -3.54 8.67 11.39
C ALA A 68 -2.65 9.79 10.87
N ALA A 69 -1.32 9.58 10.83
CA ALA A 69 -0.37 10.59 10.38
C ALA A 69 -0.29 10.71 8.84
N MET A 70 -0.63 9.66 8.09
CA MET A 70 -0.46 9.60 6.63
C MET A 70 -1.07 10.80 5.87
N PRO A 71 -2.36 11.16 6.04
CA PRO A 71 -2.96 12.22 5.24
C PRO A 71 -2.33 13.59 5.52
N LEU A 72 -2.09 13.87 6.81
CA LEU A 72 -1.49 15.13 7.23
C LEU A 72 -0.04 15.28 6.72
N LEU A 73 0.77 14.22 6.85
CA LEU A 73 2.16 14.23 6.40
C LEU A 73 2.26 14.15 4.86
N GLY A 74 1.32 13.48 4.20
CA GLY A 74 1.16 13.52 2.74
C GLY A 74 0.95 14.96 2.26
N ARG A 75 -0.03 15.67 2.82
CA ARG A 75 -0.29 17.09 2.50
C ARG A 75 0.88 18.00 2.89
N ALA A 76 1.48 17.76 4.06
CA ALA A 76 2.66 18.50 4.48
C ALA A 76 3.81 18.35 3.47
N SER A 77 3.94 17.20 2.81
CA SER A 77 4.97 16.97 1.79
C SER A 77 4.73 17.80 0.51
N ASP A 78 3.48 18.05 0.15
CA ASP A 78 3.13 18.96 -0.96
C ASP A 78 3.61 20.37 -0.66
N ARG A 79 3.42 20.83 0.59
CA ARG A 79 3.80 22.17 1.02
C ARG A 79 5.30 22.34 1.30
N PHE A 80 5.87 21.47 2.14
CA PHE A 80 7.25 21.64 2.64
C PHE A 80 8.29 20.96 1.74
N GLY A 81 7.83 20.17 0.77
CA GLY A 81 8.66 19.41 -0.19
C GLY A 81 8.97 18.00 0.26
N ARG A 82 9.09 17.09 -0.71
CA ARG A 82 9.28 15.65 -0.52
C ARG A 82 10.56 15.33 0.26
N LYS A 83 11.67 15.99 -0.09
CA LYS A 83 12.98 15.80 0.57
C LYS A 83 12.89 16.03 2.07
N MET A 84 12.29 17.17 2.47
CA MET A 84 12.19 17.53 3.89
C MET A 84 11.34 16.52 4.65
N LEU A 85 10.18 16.13 4.11
CA LEU A 85 9.26 15.23 4.80
C LEU A 85 9.81 13.80 4.91
N ILE A 86 10.52 13.28 3.89
CA ILE A 86 11.19 11.97 4.01
C ILE A 86 12.28 12.05 5.10
N GLN A 87 13.06 13.13 5.15
CA GLN A 87 14.10 13.29 6.18
C GLN A 87 13.52 13.40 7.58
N VAL A 88 12.46 14.20 7.76
CA VAL A 88 11.77 14.32 9.06
C VAL A 88 11.14 12.98 9.45
N GLY A 89 10.53 12.26 8.50
CA GLY A 89 10.00 10.91 8.73
C GLY A 89 11.09 9.93 9.17
N LEU A 90 12.21 9.86 8.45
CA LEU A 90 13.34 9.00 8.81
C LEU A 90 13.97 9.38 10.17
N ALA A 91 14.11 10.68 10.46
CA ALA A 91 14.61 11.14 11.75
C ALA A 91 13.66 10.77 12.89
N GLY A 92 12.35 11.00 12.72
CA GLY A 92 11.33 10.60 13.70
C GLY A 92 11.28 9.07 13.88
N PHE A 93 11.42 8.30 12.81
CA PHE A 93 11.51 6.85 12.87
C PHE A 93 12.74 6.38 13.67
N ALA A 94 13.92 7.00 13.43
CA ALA A 94 15.13 6.71 14.19
C ALA A 94 14.97 7.07 15.67
N VAL A 95 14.38 8.23 16.00
CA VAL A 95 14.10 8.63 17.38
C VAL A 95 13.16 7.64 18.06
N GLY A 96 12.05 7.28 17.40
CA GLY A 96 11.12 6.27 17.92
C GLY A 96 11.79 4.92 18.13
N SER A 97 12.69 4.50 17.20
CA SER A 97 13.49 3.27 17.34
C SER A 97 14.41 3.32 18.57
N VAL A 98 15.09 4.45 18.82
CA VAL A 98 15.91 4.64 20.03
C VAL A 98 15.05 4.57 21.30
N VAL A 99 13.90 5.24 21.32
CA VAL A 99 12.99 5.20 22.49
C VAL A 99 12.50 3.78 22.74
N THR A 100 12.14 3.04 21.70
CA THR A 100 11.71 1.64 21.80
C THR A 100 12.85 0.74 22.28
N ALA A 101 14.07 0.91 21.74
CA ALA A 101 15.23 0.11 22.14
C ALA A 101 15.68 0.36 23.59
N LEU A 102 15.47 1.57 24.12
CA LEU A 102 15.81 1.96 25.48
C LEU A 102 14.66 1.74 26.49
N SER A 103 13.52 1.21 26.02
CA SER A 103 12.36 1.04 26.90
C SER A 103 12.63 0.03 28.01
N SER A 104 12.29 0.40 29.23
CA SER A 104 12.34 -0.43 30.42
C SER A 104 10.96 -0.91 30.90
N ASP A 105 9.92 -0.39 30.29
CA ASP A 105 8.52 -0.70 30.62
C ASP A 105 7.62 -0.62 29.37
N LEU A 106 6.43 -1.20 29.48
CA LEU A 106 5.46 -1.26 28.39
C LEU A 106 5.03 0.13 27.91
N THR A 107 4.88 1.10 28.80
CA THR A 107 4.40 2.44 28.44
C THR A 107 5.40 3.16 27.55
N MET A 108 6.68 3.15 27.93
CA MET A 108 7.77 3.74 27.14
C MET A 108 7.89 3.06 25.77
N LEU A 109 7.75 1.72 25.74
CA LEU A 109 7.77 0.94 24.51
C LEU A 109 6.62 1.35 23.56
N VAL A 110 5.39 1.45 24.07
CA VAL A 110 4.22 1.88 23.30
C VAL A 110 4.40 3.32 22.78
N ILE A 111 4.93 4.23 23.60
CA ILE A 111 5.23 5.60 23.16
C ILE A 111 6.23 5.60 22.01
N GLY A 112 7.33 4.83 22.13
CA GLY A 112 8.31 4.66 21.06
C GLY A 112 7.66 4.15 19.76
N ARG A 113 6.77 3.16 19.87
CA ARG A 113 6.02 2.61 18.72
C ARG A 113 5.07 3.62 18.08
N ILE A 114 4.37 4.45 18.85
CA ILE A 114 3.52 5.53 18.32
C ILE A 114 4.36 6.55 17.56
N ILE A 115 5.53 6.94 18.08
CA ILE A 115 6.46 7.86 17.40
C ILE A 115 6.94 7.24 16.08
N GLN A 116 7.41 5.97 16.11
CA GLN A 116 7.84 5.24 14.92
C GLN A 116 6.73 5.16 13.86
N GLY A 117 5.52 4.73 14.28
CA GLY A 117 4.37 4.60 13.40
C GLY A 117 4.01 5.95 12.75
N SER A 118 3.89 7.01 13.55
CA SER A 118 3.58 8.35 13.03
C SER A 118 4.62 8.85 12.02
N ALA A 119 5.88 8.61 12.28
CA ALA A 119 6.97 8.98 11.38
C ALA A 119 7.00 8.13 10.10
N SER A 120 6.79 6.81 10.23
CA SER A 120 6.73 5.87 9.09
C SER A 120 5.54 6.14 8.19
N GLY A 121 4.43 6.67 8.73
CA GLY A 121 3.24 7.03 7.98
C GLY A 121 3.51 8.04 6.86
N ALA A 122 4.59 8.84 6.95
CA ALA A 122 5.01 9.73 5.87
C ALA A 122 5.78 9.01 4.76
N LEU A 123 6.53 7.96 5.07
CA LEU A 123 7.56 7.42 4.19
C LEU A 123 7.00 6.87 2.87
N LEU A 124 5.96 6.04 2.95
CA LEU A 124 5.35 5.45 1.75
C LEU A 124 4.65 6.51 0.88
N PRO A 125 3.66 7.29 1.37
CA PRO A 125 2.93 8.21 0.50
C PRO A 125 3.83 9.31 -0.07
N VAL A 126 4.80 9.81 0.70
CA VAL A 126 5.73 10.83 0.22
C VAL A 126 6.71 10.27 -0.82
N THR A 127 7.14 9.00 -0.69
CA THR A 127 7.96 8.34 -1.71
C THR A 127 7.17 8.07 -3.00
N LEU A 128 5.90 7.67 -2.89
CA LEU A 128 5.03 7.52 -4.06
C LEU A 128 4.80 8.86 -4.77
N ALA A 129 4.56 9.94 -4.02
CA ALA A 129 4.44 11.27 -4.58
C ALA A 129 5.77 11.74 -5.22
N LEU A 130 6.91 11.49 -4.58
CA LEU A 130 8.24 11.76 -5.16
C LEU A 130 8.44 11.01 -6.48
N ALA A 131 8.05 9.74 -6.55
CA ALA A 131 8.10 8.97 -7.79
C ALA A 131 7.22 9.60 -8.87
N ALA A 132 6.04 10.08 -8.50
CA ALA A 132 5.12 10.76 -9.41
C ALA A 132 5.66 12.10 -9.93
N ASP A 133 6.41 12.81 -9.11
CA ASP A 133 7.01 14.10 -9.45
C ASP A 133 8.27 13.96 -10.34
N LEU A 134 9.01 12.84 -10.19
CA LEU A 134 10.28 12.61 -10.90
C LEU A 134 10.14 11.81 -12.21
N TRP A 135 9.05 11.09 -12.43
CA TRP A 135 8.82 10.27 -13.61
C TRP A 135 7.59 10.71 -14.41
N SER A 136 7.75 10.67 -15.74
CA SER A 136 6.65 10.97 -16.66
C SER A 136 5.47 10.01 -16.47
N ALA A 137 4.27 10.44 -16.87
CA ALA A 137 3.05 9.65 -16.79
C ALA A 137 3.18 8.26 -17.45
N ARG A 138 4.03 8.12 -18.47
CA ARG A 138 4.25 6.87 -19.20
C ARG A 138 5.02 5.82 -18.38
N SER A 139 6.04 6.23 -17.63
CA SER A 139 6.92 5.33 -16.86
C SER A 139 6.59 5.27 -15.36
N ARG A 140 5.73 6.17 -14.88
CA ARG A 140 5.36 6.34 -13.46
C ARG A 140 4.86 5.06 -12.82
N ALA A 141 3.93 4.33 -13.48
CA ALA A 141 3.33 3.13 -12.93
C ALA A 141 4.37 2.04 -12.59
N SER A 142 5.43 1.90 -13.42
CA SER A 142 6.51 0.95 -13.16
C SER A 142 7.29 1.30 -11.90
N VAL A 143 7.60 2.58 -11.69
CA VAL A 143 8.34 3.05 -10.50
C VAL A 143 7.48 2.92 -9.24
N LEU A 144 6.20 3.26 -9.33
CA LEU A 144 5.24 3.09 -8.23
C LEU A 144 5.08 1.61 -7.85
N GLY A 145 5.05 0.71 -8.86
CA GLY A 145 5.09 -0.74 -8.64
C GLY A 145 6.35 -1.19 -7.92
N GLY A 146 7.51 -0.60 -8.24
CA GLY A 146 8.79 -0.86 -7.56
C GLY A 146 8.78 -0.43 -6.09
N VAL A 147 8.23 0.76 -5.80
CA VAL A 147 8.05 1.24 -4.41
C VAL A 147 7.08 0.35 -3.64
N GLY A 148 5.96 -0.04 -4.27
CA GLY A 148 5.01 -0.99 -3.70
C GLY A 148 5.66 -2.36 -3.43
N ALA A 149 6.45 -2.87 -4.37
CA ALA A 149 7.19 -4.13 -4.19
C ALA A 149 8.17 -4.06 -3.01
N ALA A 150 8.84 -2.91 -2.80
CA ALA A 150 9.72 -2.72 -1.64
C ALA A 150 8.93 -2.76 -0.32
N GLN A 151 7.72 -2.21 -0.28
CA GLN A 151 6.82 -2.30 0.88
C GLN A 151 6.43 -3.75 1.17
N GLU A 152 5.96 -4.48 0.17
CA GLU A 152 5.51 -5.86 0.35
C GLU A 152 6.70 -6.78 0.69
N LEU A 153 7.87 -6.53 0.10
CA LEU A 153 9.10 -7.25 0.46
C LEU A 153 9.48 -7.01 1.93
N GLY A 154 9.32 -5.77 2.43
CA GLY A 154 9.53 -5.45 3.85
C GLY A 154 8.57 -6.24 4.76
N ALA A 155 7.30 -6.38 4.37
CA ALA A 155 6.33 -7.17 5.11
C ALA A 155 6.72 -8.65 5.18
N VAL A 156 7.22 -9.21 4.08
CA VAL A 156 7.68 -10.62 4.00
C VAL A 156 8.95 -10.85 4.84
N LEU A 157 9.91 -9.93 4.71
CA LEU A 157 11.21 -10.08 5.37
C LEU A 157 11.16 -9.71 6.85
N GLY A 158 10.14 -8.95 7.31
CA GLY A 158 10.03 -8.47 8.70
C GLY A 158 10.21 -9.56 9.74
N PRO A 159 9.40 -10.61 9.71
CA PRO A 159 9.54 -11.73 10.65
C PRO A 159 10.92 -12.40 10.61
N MET A 160 11.44 -12.69 9.42
CA MET A 160 12.77 -13.30 9.25
C MET A 160 13.90 -12.40 9.76
N TYR A 161 13.79 -11.10 9.49
CA TYR A 161 14.71 -10.08 9.97
C TYR A 161 14.75 -10.03 11.49
N GLY A 162 13.58 -10.08 12.16
CA GLY A 162 13.49 -10.12 13.61
C GLY A 162 14.19 -11.33 14.21
N ILE A 163 13.85 -12.52 13.73
CA ILE A 163 14.46 -13.78 14.17
C ILE A 163 15.99 -13.75 13.97
N ALA A 164 16.45 -13.32 12.79
CA ALA A 164 17.87 -13.28 12.47
C ALA A 164 18.66 -12.32 13.39
N LEU A 165 18.09 -11.14 13.70
CA LEU A 165 18.76 -10.17 14.58
C LEU A 165 18.75 -10.62 16.04
N VAL A 166 17.65 -11.18 16.54
CA VAL A 166 17.61 -11.73 17.90
C VAL A 166 18.60 -12.91 18.03
N TRP A 167 18.66 -13.79 17.02
CA TRP A 167 19.65 -14.86 17.01
C TRP A 167 21.10 -14.36 17.00
N LEU A 168 21.40 -13.28 16.24
CA LEU A 168 22.76 -12.74 16.10
C LEU A 168 23.23 -11.99 17.34
N PHE A 169 22.35 -11.19 17.97
CA PHE A 169 22.69 -10.28 19.04
C PHE A 169 22.22 -10.73 20.42
N ASN A 170 21.41 -11.79 20.51
CA ASN A 170 20.84 -12.36 21.74
C ASN A 170 19.93 -11.40 22.54
N HIS A 171 19.40 -10.36 21.91
CA HIS A 171 18.43 -9.44 22.53
C HIS A 171 17.54 -8.79 21.50
N TRP A 172 16.27 -8.60 21.81
CA TRP A 172 15.26 -8.05 20.87
C TRP A 172 15.48 -6.59 20.53
N GLN A 173 16.09 -5.81 21.42
CA GLN A 173 16.39 -4.39 21.22
C GLN A 173 17.29 -4.14 20.00
N ALA A 174 18.09 -5.13 19.61
CA ALA A 174 18.96 -5.07 18.43
C ALA A 174 18.18 -4.74 17.16
N VAL A 175 16.93 -5.21 17.04
CA VAL A 175 16.06 -4.92 15.90
C VAL A 175 15.88 -3.41 15.73
N PHE A 176 15.62 -2.71 16.81
CA PHE A 176 15.41 -1.26 16.80
C PHE A 176 16.71 -0.48 16.69
N TRP A 177 17.80 -0.97 17.26
CA TRP A 177 19.12 -0.36 17.09
C TRP A 177 19.61 -0.41 15.65
N VAL A 178 19.38 -1.49 14.91
CA VAL A 178 19.79 -1.62 13.49
C VAL A 178 18.96 -0.70 12.59
N ASN A 179 17.73 -0.36 12.95
CA ASN A 179 16.92 0.61 12.23
C ASN A 179 17.58 2.00 12.17
N VAL A 180 18.33 2.40 13.22
CA VAL A 180 18.94 3.73 13.29
C VAL A 180 20.01 3.96 12.21
N PRO A 181 21.06 3.13 12.06
CA PRO A 181 22.04 3.31 10.99
C PRO A 181 21.41 3.17 9.59
N LEU A 182 20.42 2.31 9.40
CA LEU A 182 19.73 2.17 8.11
C LEU A 182 18.94 3.43 7.77
N ALA A 183 18.24 4.03 8.74
CA ALA A 183 17.57 5.31 8.55
C ALA A 183 18.56 6.44 8.23
N VAL A 184 19.71 6.48 8.90
CA VAL A 184 20.77 7.46 8.61
C VAL A 184 21.32 7.28 7.20
N ILE A 185 21.55 6.06 6.74
CA ILE A 185 21.99 5.78 5.35
C ILE A 185 20.96 6.31 4.37
N ALA A 186 19.66 6.01 4.58
CA ALA A 186 18.60 6.51 3.72
C ALA A 186 18.52 8.05 3.73
N MET A 187 18.68 8.69 4.91
CA MET A 187 18.73 10.16 5.02
C MET A 187 19.88 10.77 4.23
N VAL A 188 21.09 10.18 4.32
CA VAL A 188 22.28 10.62 3.58
C VAL A 188 22.03 10.48 2.07
N MET A 189 21.52 9.35 1.61
CA MET A 189 21.19 9.13 0.20
C MET A 189 20.18 10.16 -0.32
N ILE A 190 19.08 10.42 0.42
CA ILE A 190 18.08 11.46 0.08
C ILE A 190 18.71 12.86 0.08
N HIS A 191 19.58 13.15 1.05
CA HIS A 191 20.21 14.47 1.15
C HIS A 191 21.01 14.83 -0.10
N PHE A 192 21.79 13.89 -0.62
CA PHE A 192 22.68 14.13 -1.77
C PHE A 192 22.00 13.90 -3.13
N SER A 193 20.93 13.12 -3.20
CA SER A 193 20.24 12.83 -4.47
C SER A 193 19.20 13.87 -4.87
N LEU A 194 18.60 14.58 -3.91
CA LEU A 194 17.57 15.57 -4.17
C LEU A 194 18.08 16.99 -3.88
N PRO A 195 17.83 17.96 -4.78
CA PRO A 195 18.13 19.36 -4.53
C PRO A 195 17.26 19.90 -3.40
N ALA A 196 17.72 20.97 -2.74
CA ALA A 196 16.86 21.73 -1.85
C ALA A 196 15.75 22.39 -2.65
N ARG A 197 14.52 22.40 -2.10
CA ARG A 197 13.39 23.09 -2.74
C ARG A 197 13.71 24.56 -2.88
N GLN A 198 13.53 25.13 -4.06
CA GLN A 198 13.47 26.60 -4.21
C GLN A 198 12.18 27.06 -3.52
N GLN A 199 12.28 28.11 -2.71
CA GLN A 199 11.11 28.70 -2.03
C GLN A 199 10.10 29.16 -3.08
N VAL A 200 8.89 28.65 -2.97
CA VAL A 200 7.73 29.18 -3.71
C VAL A 200 7.25 30.41 -2.93
N ASP A 201 7.08 31.54 -3.60
CA ASP A 201 6.83 32.86 -3.01
C ASP A 201 5.48 33.00 -2.28
N GLU A 202 4.56 32.05 -2.40
CA GLU A 202 3.32 32.05 -1.63
C GLU A 202 3.20 30.77 -0.78
N PRO A 203 3.23 30.88 0.56
CA PRO A 203 3.05 29.72 1.44
C PRO A 203 1.56 29.33 1.48
N GLU A 204 1.16 28.36 0.66
CA GLU A 204 -0.13 27.70 0.88
C GLU A 204 -0.23 27.22 2.33
N ARG A 205 -1.34 27.54 3.00
CA ARG A 205 -1.57 27.12 4.40
C ARG A 205 -2.04 25.67 4.41
N VAL A 206 -1.42 24.81 5.22
CA VAL A 206 -1.92 23.45 5.47
C VAL A 206 -3.14 23.53 6.37
N ASP A 207 -4.21 22.82 6.03
CA ASP A 207 -5.36 22.67 6.91
C ASP A 207 -5.03 21.67 8.04
N VAL A 208 -4.47 22.20 9.11
CA VAL A 208 -4.12 21.39 10.29
C VAL A 208 -5.38 20.87 10.99
N ILE A 209 -6.48 21.66 11.01
CA ILE A 209 -7.72 21.25 11.69
C ILE A 209 -8.37 20.10 10.93
N GLY A 210 -8.52 20.21 9.61
CA GLY A 210 -9.02 19.11 8.77
C GLY A 210 -8.14 17.87 8.88
N GLY A 211 -6.80 18.06 8.84
CA GLY A 211 -5.85 16.95 9.02
C GLY A 211 -6.00 16.24 10.37
N VAL A 212 -6.17 16.97 11.47
CA VAL A 212 -6.38 16.39 12.81
C VAL A 212 -7.73 15.68 12.90
N LEU A 213 -8.82 16.27 12.36
CA LEU A 213 -10.14 15.63 12.34
C LEU A 213 -10.10 14.32 11.56
N LEU A 214 -9.44 14.30 10.41
CA LEU A 214 -9.26 13.09 9.61
C LEU A 214 -8.41 12.06 10.34
N ALA A 215 -7.31 12.48 10.99
CA ALA A 215 -6.46 11.60 11.79
C ALA A 215 -7.24 10.97 12.96
N ILE A 216 -8.09 11.74 13.64
CA ILE A 216 -8.97 11.23 14.71
C ILE A 216 -9.97 10.23 14.12
N ALA A 217 -10.62 10.54 13.00
CA ALA A 217 -11.58 9.64 12.35
C ALA A 217 -10.92 8.30 11.96
N LEU A 218 -9.75 8.36 11.32
CA LEU A 218 -8.99 7.17 10.93
C LEU A 218 -8.49 6.39 12.14
N GLY A 219 -7.95 7.08 13.16
CA GLY A 219 -7.47 6.48 14.38
C GLY A 219 -8.58 5.75 15.15
N LEU A 220 -9.74 6.38 15.32
CA LEU A 220 -10.90 5.74 15.92
C LEU A 220 -11.42 4.56 15.08
N THR A 221 -11.32 4.64 13.75
CA THR A 221 -11.66 3.51 12.87
C THR A 221 -10.75 2.32 13.11
N VAL A 222 -9.43 2.54 13.20
CA VAL A 222 -8.44 1.49 13.52
C VAL A 222 -8.75 0.85 14.87
N VAL A 223 -8.92 1.67 15.92
CA VAL A 223 -9.22 1.17 17.28
C VAL A 223 -10.55 0.42 17.32
N GLY A 224 -11.59 0.93 16.65
CA GLY A 224 -12.93 0.33 16.66
C GLY A 224 -13.03 -0.99 15.87
N LEU A 225 -12.23 -1.16 14.82
CA LEU A 225 -12.19 -2.38 14.02
C LEU A 225 -11.19 -3.41 14.54
N TYR A 226 -10.22 -2.98 15.33
CA TYR A 226 -9.20 -3.88 15.86
C TYR A 226 -9.74 -4.70 17.03
N ASN A 227 -9.84 -6.02 16.84
CA ASN A 227 -10.22 -6.95 17.92
C ASN A 227 -8.94 -7.62 18.47
N PRO A 228 -8.55 -7.32 19.73
CA PRO A 228 -7.37 -7.93 20.35
C PRO A 228 -7.59 -9.41 20.73
N GLU A 229 -8.85 -9.85 20.83
CA GLU A 229 -9.23 -11.21 21.22
C GLU A 229 -10.16 -11.83 20.17
N PRO A 230 -9.63 -12.34 19.07
CA PRO A 230 -10.46 -12.98 18.05
C PRO A 230 -10.93 -14.38 18.49
N ASP A 231 -11.66 -14.47 19.60
CA ASP A 231 -12.20 -15.72 20.17
C ASP A 231 -13.27 -16.40 19.28
N GLY A 232 -13.54 -15.83 18.11
CA GLY A 232 -14.61 -16.28 17.23
C GLY A 232 -16.03 -16.06 17.76
N LYS A 233 -16.19 -15.48 18.97
CA LYS A 233 -17.50 -15.18 19.57
C LYS A 233 -17.99 -13.77 19.27
N GLN A 234 -17.07 -12.82 19.16
CA GLN A 234 -17.36 -11.42 18.83
C GLN A 234 -16.44 -10.92 17.74
N VAL A 235 -17.02 -10.35 16.68
CA VAL A 235 -16.28 -9.78 15.54
C VAL A 235 -15.57 -8.50 15.93
N LEU A 236 -16.27 -7.67 16.71
CA LEU A 236 -15.77 -6.41 17.23
C LEU A 236 -15.62 -6.50 18.74
N PRO A 237 -14.64 -5.79 19.33
CA PRO A 237 -14.56 -5.66 20.77
C PRO A 237 -15.80 -4.96 21.33
N SER A 238 -16.11 -5.14 22.61
CA SER A 238 -17.29 -4.54 23.25
C SER A 238 -17.37 -3.02 23.11
N TRP A 239 -16.21 -2.34 23.01
CA TRP A 239 -16.12 -0.91 22.74
C TRP A 239 -16.12 -0.55 21.24
N GLY A 240 -16.08 -1.54 20.33
CA GLY A 240 -15.90 -1.32 18.89
C GLY A 240 -16.98 -0.44 18.28
N LEU A 241 -18.27 -0.77 18.51
CA LEU A 241 -19.38 0.02 17.96
C LEU A 241 -19.41 1.46 18.48
N PRO A 242 -19.29 1.75 19.81
CA PRO A 242 -19.20 3.12 20.30
C PRO A 242 -18.03 3.91 19.70
N VAL A 243 -16.84 3.27 19.56
CA VAL A 243 -15.66 3.92 18.97
C VAL A 243 -15.87 4.18 17.47
N LEU A 244 -16.47 3.25 16.72
CA LEU A 244 -16.83 3.47 15.31
C LEU A 244 -17.88 4.58 15.14
N ALA A 245 -18.83 4.69 16.07
CA ALA A 245 -19.75 5.83 16.08
C ALA A 245 -18.99 7.16 16.28
N GLY A 246 -18.01 7.19 17.19
CA GLY A 246 -17.09 8.33 17.36
C GLY A 246 -16.28 8.62 16.10
N ALA A 247 -15.78 7.60 15.41
CA ALA A 247 -15.10 7.73 14.13
C ALA A 247 -15.99 8.36 13.04
N LEU A 248 -17.25 7.92 12.97
CA LEU A 248 -18.24 8.49 12.05
C LEU A 248 -18.51 9.96 12.36
N VAL A 249 -18.67 10.32 13.63
CA VAL A 249 -18.85 11.73 14.06
C VAL A 249 -17.65 12.57 13.66
N ALA A 250 -16.41 12.09 13.89
CA ALA A 250 -15.20 12.78 13.48
C ALA A 250 -15.09 12.92 11.95
N ALA A 251 -15.48 11.89 11.18
CA ALA A 251 -15.52 11.94 9.72
C ALA A 251 -16.55 12.96 9.21
N VAL A 252 -17.75 13.00 9.81
CA VAL A 252 -18.78 14.00 9.47
C VAL A 252 -18.28 15.41 9.82
N ALA A 253 -17.64 15.59 10.98
CA ALA A 253 -17.03 16.86 11.35
C ALA A 253 -15.93 17.29 10.37
N PHE A 254 -15.09 16.36 9.91
CA PHE A 254 -14.10 16.59 8.86
C PHE A 254 -14.75 17.11 7.56
N PHE A 255 -15.76 16.41 7.03
CA PHE A 255 -16.44 16.83 5.79
C PHE A 255 -17.21 18.16 5.97
N ALA A 256 -17.76 18.42 7.15
CA ALA A 256 -18.38 19.71 7.45
C ALA A 256 -17.35 20.84 7.49
N TRP A 257 -16.18 20.59 8.09
CA TRP A 257 -15.06 21.52 8.10
C TRP A 257 -14.55 21.83 6.70
N GLU A 258 -14.29 20.80 5.88
CA GLU A 258 -13.83 20.95 4.48
C GLU A 258 -14.75 21.84 3.63
N LYS A 259 -16.06 21.88 3.92
CA LYS A 259 -17.01 22.77 3.21
C LYS A 259 -16.82 24.25 3.56
N VAL A 260 -16.41 24.58 4.78
CA VAL A 260 -16.33 25.96 5.31
C VAL A 260 -14.88 26.46 5.41
N ALA A 261 -13.90 25.56 5.38
CA ALA A 261 -12.49 25.89 5.47
C ALA A 261 -12.03 26.74 4.27
N LYS A 262 -11.26 27.80 4.55
CA LYS A 262 -10.62 28.62 3.51
C LYS A 262 -9.47 27.88 2.80
N THR A 263 -8.77 27.05 3.57
CA THR A 263 -7.74 26.12 3.06
C THR A 263 -8.26 24.72 3.29
N ARG A 264 -8.35 23.92 2.23
CA ARG A 264 -8.86 22.56 2.28
C ARG A 264 -7.72 21.56 2.28
N LEU A 265 -7.94 20.42 2.92
CA LEU A 265 -6.95 19.32 2.88
C LEU A 265 -6.83 18.75 1.46
N ILE A 266 -7.98 18.61 0.77
CA ILE A 266 -8.06 18.24 -0.64
C ILE A 266 -8.80 19.37 -1.37
N ASP A 267 -8.11 20.06 -2.28
CA ASP A 267 -8.78 21.06 -3.11
C ASP A 267 -9.60 20.33 -4.19
N PRO A 268 -10.92 20.52 -4.24
CA PRO A 268 -11.75 19.89 -5.26
C PRO A 268 -11.48 20.43 -6.67
N ALA A 269 -10.79 21.57 -6.80
CA ALA A 269 -10.46 22.16 -8.09
C ALA A 269 -9.48 21.27 -8.87
N GLY A 270 -9.89 20.80 -10.04
CA GLY A 270 -9.08 19.93 -10.89
C GLY A 270 -9.08 18.44 -10.51
N VAL A 271 -9.72 18.04 -9.41
CA VAL A 271 -9.86 16.62 -9.04
C VAL A 271 -10.95 15.95 -9.87
N ARG A 272 -10.59 14.87 -10.56
CA ARG A 272 -11.56 14.00 -11.25
C ARG A 272 -12.10 12.97 -10.26
N PHE A 273 -13.17 13.33 -9.52
CA PHE A 273 -13.68 12.55 -8.39
C PHE A 273 -14.08 11.11 -8.77
N ARG A 274 -14.71 10.89 -9.93
CA ARG A 274 -15.16 9.55 -10.34
C ARG A 274 -14.00 8.55 -10.47
N PRO A 275 -12.95 8.79 -11.24
CA PRO A 275 -11.80 7.87 -11.30
C PRO A 275 -11.00 7.85 -9.99
N PHE A 276 -10.91 8.95 -9.24
CA PHE A 276 -10.27 9.01 -7.94
C PHE A 276 -10.93 8.05 -6.94
N LEU A 277 -12.24 8.22 -6.72
CA LEU A 277 -13.00 7.36 -5.81
C LEU A 277 -13.04 5.89 -6.26
N ALA A 278 -13.08 5.64 -7.57
CA ALA A 278 -13.01 4.29 -8.11
C ALA A 278 -11.69 3.60 -7.77
N ALA A 279 -10.56 4.32 -7.90
CA ALA A 279 -9.25 3.79 -7.54
C ALA A 279 -9.13 3.53 -6.02
N LEU A 280 -9.65 4.43 -5.18
CA LEU A 280 -9.69 4.23 -3.72
C LEU A 280 -10.55 3.02 -3.34
N ALA A 281 -11.74 2.89 -3.94
CA ALA A 281 -12.65 1.76 -3.66
C ALA A 281 -12.05 0.43 -4.14
N ALA A 282 -11.41 0.39 -5.30
CA ALA A 282 -10.69 -0.80 -5.77
C ALA A 282 -9.49 -1.14 -4.86
N SER A 283 -8.77 -0.11 -4.34
CA SER A 283 -7.69 -0.29 -3.38
C SER A 283 -8.19 -0.85 -2.03
N LEU A 284 -9.36 -0.40 -1.58
CA LEU A 284 -10.04 -0.94 -0.39
C LEU A 284 -10.38 -2.43 -0.58
N CYS A 285 -10.94 -2.80 -1.74
CA CYS A 285 -11.24 -4.20 -2.06
C CYS A 285 -9.96 -5.07 -2.08
N ALA A 286 -8.89 -4.57 -2.71
CA ALA A 286 -7.60 -5.25 -2.75
C ALA A 286 -7.02 -5.44 -1.33
N GLY A 287 -7.13 -4.41 -0.48
CA GLY A 287 -6.72 -4.48 0.93
C GLY A 287 -7.51 -5.53 1.71
N ALA A 288 -8.84 -5.58 1.54
CA ALA A 288 -9.68 -6.58 2.20
C ALA A 288 -9.27 -8.01 1.81
N ALA A 289 -9.08 -8.26 0.52
CA ALA A 289 -8.64 -9.55 0.00
C ALA A 289 -7.24 -9.95 0.51
N LEU A 290 -6.33 -8.98 0.58
CA LEU A 290 -4.96 -9.20 1.08
C LEU A 290 -4.98 -9.67 2.54
N MET A 291 -5.70 -8.98 3.41
CA MET A 291 -5.75 -9.32 4.84
C MET A 291 -6.45 -10.64 5.10
N VAL A 292 -7.50 -10.94 4.32
CA VAL A 292 -8.17 -12.25 4.37
C VAL A 292 -7.18 -13.38 4.09
N THR A 293 -6.31 -13.23 3.09
CA THR A 293 -5.29 -14.23 2.79
C THR A 293 -4.30 -14.39 3.94
N LEU A 294 -3.75 -13.27 4.43
CA LEU A 294 -2.73 -13.27 5.48
C LEU A 294 -3.20 -13.98 6.75
N VAL A 295 -4.44 -13.74 7.16
CA VAL A 295 -4.97 -14.30 8.41
C VAL A 295 -5.54 -15.69 8.22
N ASN A 296 -6.38 -15.90 7.19
CA ASN A 296 -7.15 -17.14 7.10
C ASN A 296 -6.35 -18.32 6.55
N VAL A 297 -5.28 -18.10 5.78
CA VAL A 297 -4.39 -19.20 5.35
C VAL A 297 -3.62 -19.76 6.53
N GLU A 298 -3.12 -18.90 7.42
CA GLU A 298 -2.44 -19.34 8.64
C GLU A 298 -3.39 -20.09 9.57
N LEU A 299 -4.58 -19.54 9.81
CA LEU A 299 -5.60 -20.18 10.64
C LEU A 299 -6.11 -21.49 10.04
N PHE A 300 -6.19 -21.62 8.72
CA PHE A 300 -6.49 -22.87 8.03
C PHE A 300 -5.40 -23.89 8.27
N GLY A 301 -4.13 -23.48 8.18
CA GLY A 301 -2.97 -24.33 8.47
C GLY A 301 -3.01 -24.90 9.88
N GLN A 302 -3.32 -24.08 10.88
CA GLN A 302 -3.41 -24.51 12.28
C GLN A 302 -4.69 -25.33 12.54
N GLY A 303 -5.85 -24.81 12.17
CA GLY A 303 -7.17 -25.37 12.54
C GLY A 303 -7.61 -26.57 11.73
N VAL A 304 -7.24 -26.65 10.43
CA VAL A 304 -7.64 -27.71 9.52
C VAL A 304 -6.52 -28.71 9.28
N LEU A 305 -5.30 -28.22 8.98
CA LEU A 305 -4.16 -29.08 8.66
C LEU A 305 -3.42 -29.57 9.91
N GLY A 306 -3.73 -29.01 11.09
CA GLY A 306 -3.09 -29.39 12.35
C GLY A 306 -1.60 -29.02 12.41
N GLN A 307 -1.19 -28.02 11.63
CA GLN A 307 0.18 -27.51 11.64
C GLN A 307 0.40 -26.67 12.91
N ASP A 308 1.61 -26.68 13.41
CA ASP A 308 2.03 -25.70 14.42
C ASP A 308 2.11 -24.28 13.80
N GLN A 309 2.23 -23.27 14.65
CA GLN A 309 2.20 -21.86 14.21
C GLN A 309 3.27 -21.55 13.16
N ASP A 310 4.49 -22.07 13.34
CA ASP A 310 5.61 -21.79 12.44
C ASP A 310 5.37 -22.40 11.05
N HIS A 311 4.98 -23.67 10.99
CA HIS A 311 4.67 -24.33 9.73
C HIS A 311 3.44 -23.73 9.03
N ALA A 312 2.42 -23.32 9.78
CA ALA A 312 1.25 -22.63 9.23
C ALA A 312 1.64 -21.26 8.62
N ALA A 313 2.51 -20.50 9.29
CA ALA A 313 3.01 -19.23 8.76
C ALA A 313 3.86 -19.44 7.48
N PHE A 314 4.63 -20.53 7.38
CA PHE A 314 5.37 -20.86 6.15
C PHE A 314 4.48 -21.16 4.94
N LEU A 315 3.22 -21.53 5.13
CA LEU A 315 2.27 -21.66 4.00
C LEU A 315 2.09 -20.35 3.25
N LEU A 316 2.13 -19.21 3.94
CA LEU A 316 2.01 -17.88 3.33
C LEU A 316 3.21 -17.46 2.48
N LEU A 317 4.36 -18.13 2.61
CA LEU A 317 5.60 -17.70 1.93
C LEU A 317 5.42 -17.60 0.40
N ARG A 318 4.63 -18.50 -0.20
CA ARG A 318 4.35 -18.51 -1.65
C ARG A 318 3.58 -17.26 -2.08
N PHE A 319 2.55 -16.93 -1.32
CA PHE A 319 1.77 -15.70 -1.51
C PHE A 319 2.65 -14.45 -1.33
N LEU A 320 3.43 -14.41 -0.25
CA LEU A 320 4.27 -13.28 0.12
C LEU A 320 5.41 -13.03 -0.89
N ILE A 321 5.96 -14.07 -1.53
CA ILE A 321 6.95 -13.93 -2.61
C ILE A 321 6.26 -13.49 -3.90
N ALA A 322 5.09 -14.04 -4.22
CA ALA A 322 4.37 -13.71 -5.44
C ALA A 322 3.86 -12.26 -5.46
N LEU A 323 3.52 -11.69 -4.31
CA LEU A 323 2.96 -10.35 -4.18
C LEU A 323 3.91 -9.24 -4.68
N PRO A 324 5.18 -9.12 -4.21
CA PRO A 324 6.11 -8.12 -4.74
C PRO A 324 6.49 -8.36 -6.20
N ILE A 325 6.56 -9.62 -6.64
CA ILE A 325 6.78 -9.96 -8.06
C ILE A 325 5.60 -9.43 -8.89
N GLY A 326 4.36 -9.66 -8.43
CA GLY A 326 3.15 -9.12 -9.04
C GLY A 326 3.17 -7.59 -9.10
N ALA A 327 3.63 -6.90 -8.04
CA ALA A 327 3.71 -5.44 -7.99
C ALA A 327 4.69 -4.87 -9.05
N LEU A 328 5.84 -5.53 -9.24
CA LEU A 328 6.80 -5.15 -10.29
C LEU A 328 6.22 -5.37 -11.69
N ILE A 329 5.64 -6.55 -11.93
CA ILE A 329 5.02 -6.89 -13.23
C ILE A 329 3.84 -5.95 -13.52
N GLY A 330 2.98 -5.69 -12.53
CA GLY A 330 1.81 -4.83 -12.66
C GLY A 330 2.18 -3.40 -12.99
N GLY A 331 3.19 -2.85 -12.31
CA GLY A 331 3.72 -1.53 -12.61
C GLY A 331 4.28 -1.44 -14.04
N TRP A 332 5.06 -2.43 -14.47
CA TRP A 332 5.58 -2.50 -15.84
C TRP A 332 4.45 -2.67 -16.87
N LEU A 333 3.50 -3.56 -16.62
CA LEU A 333 2.40 -3.84 -17.54
C LEU A 333 1.49 -2.61 -17.71
N ALA A 334 1.27 -1.84 -16.64
CA ALA A 334 0.47 -0.62 -16.68
C ALA A 334 1.06 0.44 -17.61
N THR A 335 2.39 0.48 -17.77
CA THR A 335 3.03 1.37 -18.76
C THR A 335 2.70 0.98 -20.19
N ARG A 336 2.40 -0.30 -20.46
CA ARG A 336 2.10 -0.86 -21.79
C ARG A 336 0.61 -0.79 -22.12
N ILE A 337 -0.24 -1.33 -21.27
CA ILE A 337 -1.68 -1.49 -21.53
C ILE A 337 -2.58 -0.53 -20.75
N GLY A 338 -2.00 0.23 -19.79
CA GLY A 338 -2.71 1.23 -18.96
C GLY A 338 -3.22 0.67 -17.65
N ASP A 339 -3.39 1.57 -16.66
CA ASP A 339 -3.74 1.23 -15.27
C ASP A 339 -5.07 0.48 -15.18
N ARG A 340 -6.09 0.92 -15.91
CA ARG A 340 -7.45 0.35 -15.92
C ARG A 340 -7.46 -1.15 -16.22
N LEU A 341 -6.78 -1.56 -17.31
CA LEU A 341 -6.76 -2.97 -17.72
C LEU A 341 -5.95 -3.84 -16.77
N VAL A 342 -4.84 -3.32 -16.23
CA VAL A 342 -4.03 -4.08 -15.29
C VAL A 342 -4.77 -4.29 -13.97
N VAL A 343 -5.49 -3.28 -13.46
CA VAL A 343 -6.32 -3.41 -12.26
C VAL A 343 -7.42 -4.45 -12.47
N LEU A 344 -8.10 -4.40 -13.62
CA LEU A 344 -9.13 -5.39 -13.97
C LEU A 344 -8.56 -6.81 -14.00
N ILE A 345 -7.48 -7.02 -14.75
CA ILE A 345 -6.85 -8.34 -14.93
C ILE A 345 -6.30 -8.85 -13.58
N GLY A 346 -5.60 -8.00 -12.82
CA GLY A 346 -5.00 -8.39 -11.55
C GLY A 346 -6.04 -8.85 -10.53
N LEU A 347 -7.13 -8.09 -10.36
CA LEU A 347 -8.21 -8.47 -9.44
C LEU A 347 -9.00 -9.69 -9.93
N LEU A 348 -9.16 -9.90 -11.23
CA LEU A 348 -9.79 -11.11 -11.77
C LEU A 348 -8.89 -12.34 -11.59
N ILE A 349 -7.57 -12.21 -11.75
CA ILE A 349 -6.61 -13.28 -11.43
C ILE A 349 -6.69 -13.62 -9.94
N ALA A 350 -6.69 -12.63 -9.06
CA ALA A 350 -6.85 -12.85 -7.63
C ALA A 350 -8.17 -13.53 -7.30
N ALA A 351 -9.29 -13.09 -7.92
CA ALA A 351 -10.59 -13.72 -7.75
C ALA A 351 -10.57 -15.20 -8.18
N GLY A 352 -9.96 -15.50 -9.33
CA GLY A 352 -9.78 -16.87 -9.79
C GLY A 352 -8.97 -17.73 -8.81
N GLY A 353 -7.88 -17.18 -8.28
CA GLY A 353 -7.08 -17.85 -7.24
C GLY A 353 -7.88 -18.11 -5.95
N PHE A 354 -8.70 -17.14 -5.51
CA PHE A 354 -9.58 -17.35 -4.35
C PHE A 354 -10.67 -18.40 -4.59
N VAL A 355 -11.18 -18.51 -5.80
CA VAL A 355 -12.10 -19.61 -6.17
C VAL A 355 -11.37 -20.96 -6.08
N LEU A 356 -10.11 -21.05 -6.49
CA LEU A 356 -9.32 -22.28 -6.33
C LEU A 356 -9.13 -22.60 -4.84
N ILE A 357 -8.71 -21.63 -4.03
CA ILE A 357 -8.51 -21.78 -2.58
C ILE A 357 -9.83 -22.18 -1.87
N SER A 358 -10.98 -21.71 -2.33
CA SER A 358 -12.27 -22.07 -1.73
C SER A 358 -12.62 -23.57 -1.83
N HIS A 359 -11.91 -24.31 -2.67
CA HIS A 359 -12.07 -25.75 -2.84
C HIS A 359 -10.99 -26.57 -2.08
N TRP A 360 -10.18 -25.95 -1.25
CA TRP A 360 -9.17 -26.66 -0.48
C TRP A 360 -9.81 -27.70 0.44
N SER A 361 -9.16 -28.85 0.49
CA SER A 361 -9.51 -30.00 1.32
C SER A 361 -8.56 -30.14 2.51
N VAL A 362 -8.82 -31.11 3.36
CA VAL A 362 -7.90 -31.50 4.44
C VAL A 362 -6.58 -32.08 3.91
N ASP A 363 -6.56 -32.51 2.63
CA ASP A 363 -5.43 -33.15 1.98
C ASP A 363 -4.68 -32.22 1.02
N VAL A 364 -4.96 -30.91 1.06
CA VAL A 364 -4.41 -29.89 0.14
C VAL A 364 -2.89 -29.88 0.03
N LEU A 365 -2.18 -30.32 1.08
CA LEU A 365 -0.70 -30.41 1.06
C LEU A 365 -0.20 -31.51 0.10
N SER A 366 -1.00 -32.57 -0.11
CA SER A 366 -0.70 -33.67 -1.03
C SER A 366 -1.36 -33.49 -2.39
N ASP A 367 -2.40 -32.67 -2.47
CA ASP A 367 -3.17 -32.46 -3.70
C ASP A 367 -2.33 -31.75 -4.77
N ARG A 368 -2.56 -32.12 -6.04
CA ARG A 368 -1.84 -31.59 -7.17
C ARG A 368 -2.79 -31.23 -8.32
N HIS A 369 -2.59 -30.05 -8.89
CA HIS A 369 -3.19 -29.70 -10.17
C HIS A 369 -2.54 -30.50 -11.29
N ASN A 370 -3.31 -31.27 -12.02
CA ASN A 370 -2.83 -32.01 -13.19
C ASN A 370 -3.10 -31.18 -14.46
N LEU A 371 -2.02 -30.61 -15.01
CA LEU A 371 -2.06 -29.80 -16.24
C LEU A 371 -1.69 -30.62 -17.49
N GLY A 372 -1.68 -31.94 -17.40
CA GLY A 372 -1.37 -32.87 -18.47
C GLY A 372 0.13 -33.07 -18.69
N LEU A 373 0.92 -32.02 -18.87
CA LEU A 373 2.37 -32.11 -19.06
C LEU A 373 3.15 -32.14 -17.75
N PHE A 374 2.60 -31.54 -16.70
CA PHE A 374 3.21 -31.45 -15.36
C PHE A 374 2.13 -31.32 -14.29
N THR A 375 2.50 -31.71 -13.07
CA THR A 375 1.64 -31.57 -11.89
C THR A 375 2.24 -30.56 -10.95
N LEU A 376 1.40 -29.63 -10.46
CA LEU A 376 1.80 -28.57 -9.53
C LEU A 376 1.09 -28.76 -8.18
N PRO A 377 1.76 -28.50 -7.04
CA PRO A 377 1.09 -28.50 -5.74
C PRO A 377 -0.05 -27.49 -5.71
N VAL A 378 -1.23 -27.91 -5.28
CA VAL A 378 -2.44 -27.07 -5.24
C VAL A 378 -2.20 -25.82 -4.39
N LEU A 379 -1.76 -26.00 -3.15
CA LEU A 379 -1.54 -24.90 -2.21
C LEU A 379 -0.54 -23.86 -2.75
N ASP A 380 0.59 -24.32 -3.30
CA ASP A 380 1.65 -23.41 -3.77
C ASP A 380 1.18 -22.58 -4.97
N THR A 381 0.47 -23.19 -5.93
CA THR A 381 -0.02 -22.52 -7.14
C THR A 381 -1.14 -21.56 -6.84
N ASP A 382 -2.10 -21.96 -6.00
CA ASP A 382 -3.26 -21.15 -5.70
C ASP A 382 -2.86 -19.87 -4.94
N LEU A 383 -1.97 -20.01 -3.95
CA LEU A 383 -1.43 -18.86 -3.20
C LEU A 383 -0.58 -17.95 -4.08
N ALA A 384 0.22 -18.52 -5.00
CA ALA A 384 1.01 -17.74 -5.94
C ALA A 384 0.11 -16.95 -6.91
N ILE A 385 -0.98 -17.54 -7.39
CA ILE A 385 -1.95 -16.86 -8.27
C ILE A 385 -2.59 -15.68 -7.55
N VAL A 386 -3.05 -15.86 -6.30
CA VAL A 386 -3.63 -14.77 -5.51
C VAL A 386 -2.60 -13.67 -5.26
N GLY A 387 -1.38 -14.04 -4.85
CA GLY A 387 -0.30 -13.10 -4.59
C GLY A 387 0.08 -12.28 -5.83
N LEU A 388 0.25 -12.93 -6.98
CA LEU A 388 0.49 -12.25 -8.26
C LEU A 388 -0.66 -11.32 -8.62
N GLY A 389 -1.91 -11.78 -8.51
CA GLY A 389 -3.09 -10.99 -8.84
C GLY A 389 -3.22 -9.72 -7.98
N LEU A 390 -3.09 -9.84 -6.67
CA LEU A 390 -3.14 -8.71 -5.74
C LEU A 390 -1.91 -7.79 -5.90
N GLY A 391 -0.74 -8.36 -6.16
CA GLY A 391 0.47 -7.57 -6.45
C GLY A 391 0.31 -6.71 -7.70
N LEU A 392 -0.21 -7.28 -8.79
CA LEU A 392 -0.40 -6.58 -10.07
C LEU A 392 -1.11 -5.23 -9.95
N VAL A 393 -1.96 -5.04 -8.95
CA VAL A 393 -2.80 -3.83 -8.84
C VAL A 393 -2.19 -2.71 -8.00
N ILE A 394 -1.14 -2.97 -7.21
CA ILE A 394 -0.55 -2.00 -6.26
C ILE A 394 -0.07 -0.72 -6.97
N GLY A 395 0.82 -0.88 -7.95
CA GLY A 395 1.35 0.25 -8.72
C GLY A 395 0.29 0.96 -9.57
N PRO A 396 -0.51 0.23 -10.36
CA PRO A 396 -1.56 0.81 -11.19
C PRO A 396 -2.65 1.57 -10.43
N LEU A 397 -3.10 1.08 -9.25
CA LEU A 397 -4.07 1.80 -8.41
C LEU A 397 -3.51 3.13 -7.91
N THR A 398 -2.25 3.13 -7.47
CA THR A 398 -1.56 4.36 -7.05
C THR A 398 -1.40 5.31 -8.24
N SER A 399 -0.94 4.82 -9.40
CA SER A 399 -0.81 5.61 -10.63
C SER A 399 -2.14 6.23 -11.06
N ALA A 400 -3.22 5.46 -11.04
CA ALA A 400 -4.56 5.92 -11.41
C ALA A 400 -5.08 7.01 -10.45
N THR A 401 -4.83 6.87 -9.15
CA THR A 401 -5.20 7.85 -8.13
C THR A 401 -4.46 9.17 -8.37
N LEU A 402 -3.15 9.12 -8.60
CA LEU A 402 -2.33 10.31 -8.85
C LEU A 402 -2.65 11.00 -10.17
N ARG A 403 -3.08 10.27 -11.20
CA ARG A 403 -3.57 10.86 -12.46
C ARG A 403 -4.93 11.55 -12.33
N ALA A 404 -5.67 11.26 -11.29
CA ALA A 404 -6.99 11.84 -11.07
C ALA A 404 -6.95 13.20 -10.35
N VAL A 405 -5.77 13.62 -9.89
CA VAL A 405 -5.57 14.86 -9.12
C VAL A 405 -4.45 15.71 -9.73
N PRO A 406 -4.44 17.05 -9.51
CA PRO A 406 -3.32 17.92 -9.87
C PRO A 406 -2.01 17.52 -9.16
N ALA A 407 -0.87 17.90 -9.72
CA ALA A 407 0.46 17.59 -9.16
C ALA A 407 0.63 18.13 -7.72
N ALA A 408 0.03 19.28 -7.41
CA ALA A 408 0.03 19.87 -6.06
C ALA A 408 -0.65 18.98 -4.99
N GLU A 409 -1.49 18.02 -5.41
CA GLU A 409 -2.25 17.14 -4.52
C GLU A 409 -1.67 15.70 -4.48
N HIS A 410 -0.52 15.43 -5.10
CA HIS A 410 0.05 14.08 -5.18
C HIS A 410 0.36 13.47 -3.80
N GLY A 411 0.79 14.27 -2.82
CA GLY A 411 1.10 13.78 -1.48
C GLY A 411 -0.14 13.27 -0.75
N ILE A 412 -1.22 14.06 -0.75
CA ILE A 412 -2.48 13.65 -0.11
C ILE A 412 -3.16 12.51 -0.87
N ALA A 413 -3.10 12.50 -2.21
CA ALA A 413 -3.71 11.46 -3.02
C ALA A 413 -2.99 10.11 -2.85
N SER A 414 -1.64 10.11 -2.76
CA SER A 414 -0.87 8.91 -2.46
C SER A 414 -1.16 8.38 -1.04
N ALA A 415 -1.32 9.28 -0.07
CA ALA A 415 -1.77 8.89 1.27
C ALA A 415 -3.17 8.27 1.24
N ALA A 416 -4.11 8.86 0.50
CA ALA A 416 -5.50 8.38 0.41
C ALA A 416 -5.60 6.95 -0.14
N VAL A 417 -4.85 6.59 -1.20
CA VAL A 417 -4.90 5.24 -1.78
C VAL A 417 -4.33 4.19 -0.82
N VAL A 418 -3.29 4.54 -0.06
CA VAL A 418 -2.70 3.65 0.95
C VAL A 418 -3.64 3.47 2.14
N VAL A 419 -4.22 4.57 2.65
CA VAL A 419 -5.22 4.54 3.73
C VAL A 419 -6.44 3.72 3.33
N ALA A 420 -6.96 3.89 2.10
CA ALA A 420 -8.07 3.10 1.59
C ALA A 420 -7.75 1.59 1.61
N ARG A 421 -6.54 1.20 1.21
CA ARG A 421 -6.07 -0.20 1.29
C ARG A 421 -6.04 -0.70 2.73
N MET A 422 -5.51 0.08 3.67
CA MET A 422 -5.42 -0.31 5.08
C MET A 422 -6.78 -0.41 5.76
N ILE A 423 -7.69 0.52 5.47
CA ILE A 423 -9.08 0.42 5.93
C ILE A 423 -9.73 -0.84 5.35
N GLY A 424 -9.47 -1.14 4.08
CA GLY A 424 -9.91 -2.38 3.45
C GLY A 424 -9.41 -3.61 4.19
N MET A 425 -8.14 -3.65 4.59
CA MET A 425 -7.56 -4.75 5.38
C MET A 425 -8.31 -4.95 6.72
N LEU A 426 -8.59 -3.85 7.44
CA LEU A 426 -9.31 -3.90 8.72
C LEU A 426 -10.77 -4.34 8.55
N ILE A 427 -11.48 -3.81 7.55
CA ILE A 427 -12.85 -4.21 7.25
C ILE A 427 -12.89 -5.66 6.78
N GLY A 428 -11.92 -6.09 5.96
CA GLY A 428 -11.83 -7.44 5.45
C GLY A 428 -11.75 -8.46 6.57
N ILE A 429 -10.85 -8.28 7.54
CA ILE A 429 -10.72 -9.21 8.67
C ILE A 429 -11.96 -9.18 9.56
N ALA A 430 -12.52 -8.01 9.84
CA ALA A 430 -13.70 -7.87 10.70
C ALA A 430 -14.95 -8.49 10.03
N ALA A 431 -15.27 -8.09 8.80
CA ALA A 431 -16.50 -8.50 8.12
C ALA A 431 -16.46 -9.98 7.70
N LEU A 432 -15.35 -10.43 7.12
CA LEU A 432 -15.24 -11.83 6.66
C LEU A 432 -14.98 -12.80 7.81
N GLY A 433 -14.36 -12.33 8.91
CA GLY A 433 -14.28 -13.09 10.16
C GLY A 433 -15.66 -13.35 10.75
N ALA A 434 -16.53 -12.31 10.81
CA ALA A 434 -17.92 -12.45 11.24
C ALA A 434 -18.73 -13.41 10.38
N TRP A 435 -18.61 -13.21 9.06
CA TRP A 435 -19.27 -14.05 8.08
C TRP A 435 -18.81 -15.51 8.22
N GLY A 436 -17.51 -15.74 8.35
CA GLY A 436 -16.94 -17.06 8.56
C GLY A 436 -17.50 -17.74 9.81
N PHE A 437 -17.51 -17.04 10.96
CA PHE A 437 -18.07 -17.58 12.20
C PHE A 437 -19.56 -17.93 12.09
N TYR A 438 -20.34 -17.07 11.45
CA TYR A 438 -21.75 -17.35 11.16
C TYR A 438 -21.91 -18.62 10.31
N ARG A 439 -21.13 -18.75 9.23
CA ARG A 439 -21.12 -19.91 8.34
C ARG A 439 -20.65 -21.18 9.06
N PHE A 440 -19.64 -21.08 9.91
CA PHE A 440 -19.18 -22.20 10.73
C PHE A 440 -20.31 -22.81 11.56
N ASN A 441 -21.07 -21.97 12.27
CA ASN A 441 -22.19 -22.42 13.08
C ASN A 441 -23.30 -23.06 12.23
N GLN A 442 -23.59 -22.53 11.04
CA GLN A 442 -24.54 -23.12 10.10
C GLN A 442 -24.08 -24.51 9.60
N HIS A 443 -22.81 -24.62 9.18
CA HIS A 443 -22.25 -25.90 8.72
C HIS A 443 -22.24 -26.92 9.84
N LEU A 444 -21.83 -26.53 11.04
CA LEU A 444 -21.80 -27.40 12.20
C LEU A 444 -23.21 -27.91 12.55
N ALA A 445 -24.23 -27.05 12.54
CA ALA A 445 -25.62 -27.44 12.77
C ALA A 445 -26.12 -28.42 11.68
N THR A 446 -25.76 -28.19 10.41
CA THR A 446 -26.14 -29.05 9.30
C THR A 446 -25.49 -30.43 9.41
N LEU A 447 -24.20 -30.50 9.74
CA LEU A 447 -23.46 -31.75 9.95
C LEU A 447 -23.99 -32.51 11.17
N ALA A 448 -24.35 -31.81 12.25
CA ALA A 448 -24.95 -32.42 13.43
C ALA A 448 -26.32 -33.01 13.13
N ALA A 449 -27.16 -32.33 12.35
CA ALA A 449 -28.49 -32.81 11.95
C ALA A 449 -28.40 -34.06 11.06
N ARG A 450 -27.44 -34.12 10.13
CA ARG A 450 -27.17 -35.31 9.29
C ARG A 450 -26.76 -36.50 10.16
N ALA A 451 -25.81 -36.28 11.08
CA ALA A 451 -25.33 -37.34 11.99
C ALA A 451 -26.43 -37.87 12.94
N ALA A 452 -27.40 -37.03 13.33
CA ALA A 452 -28.55 -37.45 14.13
C ALA A 452 -29.54 -38.33 13.33
N GLY A 453 -29.65 -38.09 12.01
CA GLY A 453 -30.46 -38.93 11.10
C GLY A 453 -29.86 -40.31 10.83
N ASP A 454 -28.54 -40.45 10.89
CA ASP A 454 -27.79 -41.69 10.61
C ASP A 454 -27.51 -42.52 11.88
N ALA A 455 -27.97 -42.10 13.07
CA ALA A 455 -27.66 -42.73 14.34
C ALA A 455 -28.41 -44.09 14.51
N GLY A 456 -27.83 -45.13 13.91
CA GLY A 456 -28.38 -46.51 13.98
C GLY A 456 -27.81 -47.41 15.07
N SER A 457 -26.72 -47.07 15.75
CA SER A 457 -26.05 -47.91 16.75
C SER A 457 -25.53 -47.11 17.94
N PRO A 458 -25.52 -47.65 19.18
CA PRO A 458 -24.94 -47.00 20.34
C PRO A 458 -23.42 -46.88 20.17
N MET A 459 -22.92 -45.65 19.95
CA MET A 459 -21.50 -45.35 19.87
C MET A 459 -20.87 -45.27 21.26
N SER A 460 -19.64 -45.75 21.41
CA SER A 460 -18.80 -45.51 22.58
C SER A 460 -18.46 -44.05 22.74
N LEU A 461 -18.06 -43.60 23.93
CA LEU A 461 -17.64 -42.23 24.19
C LEU A 461 -16.49 -41.79 23.26
N ALA A 462 -15.51 -42.69 23.03
CA ALA A 462 -14.37 -42.43 22.17
C ALA A 462 -14.80 -42.20 20.71
N GLU A 463 -15.70 -43.02 20.16
CA GLU A 463 -16.25 -42.87 18.82
C GLU A 463 -17.04 -41.54 18.67
N ARG A 464 -17.81 -41.14 19.70
CA ARG A 464 -18.55 -39.87 19.71
C ARG A 464 -17.59 -38.70 19.67
N LEU A 465 -16.51 -38.72 20.47
CA LEU A 465 -15.49 -37.66 20.49
C LEU A 465 -14.77 -37.55 19.15
N THR A 466 -14.38 -38.68 18.56
CA THR A 466 -13.75 -38.74 17.24
C THR A 466 -14.68 -38.22 16.16
N ALA A 467 -15.93 -38.67 16.12
CA ALA A 467 -16.93 -38.18 15.17
C ALA A 467 -17.24 -36.68 15.34
N GLN A 468 -17.19 -36.18 16.57
CA GLN A 468 -17.33 -34.74 16.84
C GLN A 468 -16.13 -33.97 16.29
N ALA A 469 -14.89 -34.42 16.52
CA ALA A 469 -13.69 -33.77 16.02
C ALA A 469 -13.67 -33.70 14.48
N VAL A 470 -14.08 -34.78 13.81
CA VAL A 470 -14.21 -34.82 12.34
C VAL A 470 -15.22 -33.77 11.85
N ARG A 471 -16.40 -33.72 12.47
CA ARG A 471 -17.42 -32.69 12.11
C ARG A 471 -16.94 -31.27 12.30
N TYR A 472 -16.23 -30.98 13.38
CA TYR A 472 -15.64 -29.66 13.59
C TYR A 472 -14.65 -29.31 12.48
N ARG A 473 -13.76 -30.27 12.12
CA ARG A 473 -12.78 -30.08 11.04
C ARG A 473 -13.45 -29.86 9.68
N GLU A 474 -14.50 -30.63 9.35
CA GLU A 474 -15.30 -30.44 8.13
C GLU A 474 -15.98 -29.08 8.12
N ALA A 475 -16.58 -28.65 9.24
CA ALA A 475 -17.21 -27.35 9.36
C ALA A 475 -16.19 -26.20 9.16
N TYR A 476 -14.95 -26.35 9.65
CA TYR A 476 -13.87 -25.39 9.38
C TYR A 476 -13.49 -25.34 7.91
N VAL A 477 -13.34 -26.48 7.24
CA VAL A 477 -13.05 -26.52 5.78
C VAL A 477 -14.12 -25.76 5.00
N MET A 478 -15.39 -26.02 5.28
CA MET A 478 -16.52 -25.34 4.61
C MET A 478 -16.54 -23.84 4.92
N MET A 479 -16.27 -23.46 6.18
CA MET A 479 -16.17 -22.06 6.60
C MET A 479 -15.09 -21.31 5.83
N TYR A 480 -13.87 -21.87 5.74
CA TYR A 480 -12.79 -21.22 4.99
C TYR A 480 -13.08 -21.15 3.50
N GLY A 481 -13.73 -22.17 2.93
CA GLY A 481 -14.21 -22.14 1.56
C GLY A 481 -15.15 -20.96 1.31
N ASP A 482 -16.12 -20.72 2.21
CA ASP A 482 -17.05 -19.57 2.13
C ASP A 482 -16.33 -18.23 2.29
N ILE A 483 -15.34 -18.12 3.19
CA ILE A 483 -14.54 -16.90 3.39
C ILE A 483 -13.76 -16.56 2.10
N PHE A 484 -13.05 -17.54 1.52
CA PHE A 484 -12.27 -17.30 0.30
C PHE A 484 -13.16 -17.03 -0.92
N LEU A 485 -14.32 -17.68 -1.02
CA LEU A 485 -15.30 -17.35 -2.06
C LEU A 485 -15.82 -15.91 -1.91
N SER A 486 -16.05 -15.46 -0.67
CA SER A 486 -16.43 -14.06 -0.40
C SER A 486 -15.32 -13.08 -0.78
N ALA A 487 -14.04 -13.44 -0.54
CA ALA A 487 -12.89 -12.65 -1.00
C ALA A 487 -12.81 -12.58 -2.54
N ALA A 488 -13.15 -13.68 -3.25
CA ALA A 488 -13.27 -13.66 -4.71
C ALA A 488 -14.33 -12.65 -5.18
N VAL A 489 -15.50 -12.63 -4.53
CA VAL A 489 -16.57 -11.66 -4.83
C VAL A 489 -16.07 -10.22 -4.59
N VAL A 490 -15.37 -9.95 -3.50
CA VAL A 490 -14.77 -8.64 -3.21
C VAL A 490 -13.78 -8.24 -4.29
N CYS A 491 -12.93 -9.16 -4.77
CA CYS A 491 -12.02 -8.90 -5.89
C CYS A 491 -12.77 -8.59 -7.18
N VAL A 492 -13.85 -9.29 -7.50
CA VAL A 492 -14.69 -9.00 -8.68
C VAL A 492 -15.33 -7.62 -8.56
N ILE A 493 -15.86 -7.25 -7.39
CA ILE A 493 -16.39 -5.90 -7.14
C ILE A 493 -15.29 -4.86 -7.37
N GLY A 494 -14.11 -5.07 -6.82
CA GLY A 494 -12.95 -4.21 -7.03
C GLY A 494 -12.55 -4.10 -8.51
N ALA A 495 -12.60 -5.20 -9.26
CA ALA A 495 -12.33 -5.23 -10.70
C ALA A 495 -13.34 -4.40 -11.51
N LEU A 496 -14.64 -4.51 -11.17
CA LEU A 496 -15.71 -3.72 -11.79
C LEU A 496 -15.56 -2.23 -11.47
N LEU A 497 -15.22 -1.89 -10.22
CA LEU A 497 -14.89 -0.51 -9.83
C LEU A 497 -13.65 0.01 -10.58
N GLY A 498 -12.67 -0.86 -10.81
CA GLY A 498 -11.50 -0.57 -11.62
C GLY A 498 -11.81 -0.15 -13.07
N LEU A 499 -12.95 -0.57 -13.63
CA LEU A 499 -13.41 -0.11 -14.94
C LEU A 499 -13.78 1.38 -14.98
N LEU A 500 -14.03 2.01 -13.85
CA LEU A 500 -14.33 3.44 -13.75
C LEU A 500 -13.06 4.31 -13.66
N ILE A 501 -11.89 3.70 -13.58
CA ILE A 501 -10.58 4.37 -13.63
C ILE A 501 -10.36 4.91 -15.05
N SER A 502 -9.70 6.07 -15.16
CA SER A 502 -9.40 6.69 -16.47
C SER A 502 -8.50 5.79 -17.32
N GLY A 503 -8.81 5.69 -18.60
CA GLY A 503 -8.01 4.94 -19.59
C GLY A 503 -6.72 5.66 -19.98
N LYS A 504 -5.85 4.96 -20.74
CA LYS A 504 -4.51 5.42 -21.15
C LYS A 504 -4.50 6.71 -21.99
N HIS A 505 -5.59 7.03 -22.70
CA HIS A 505 -5.65 8.10 -23.70
C HIS A 505 -6.33 9.40 -23.25
N GLU A 506 -6.84 9.48 -22.03
CA GLU A 506 -7.40 10.72 -21.53
C GLU A 506 -6.29 11.59 -20.92
N HIS A 507 -5.84 12.57 -21.70
CA HIS A 507 -4.89 13.64 -21.40
C HIS A 507 -3.41 13.24 -21.25
N ALA A 508 -2.73 13.15 -22.38
CA ALA A 508 -1.29 13.44 -22.49
C ALA A 508 -1.02 14.97 -22.58
N GLU A 509 -2.07 15.78 -22.42
CA GLU A 509 -1.95 17.23 -22.51
C GLU A 509 -1.73 17.84 -21.12
N GLU A 510 -0.64 18.58 -21.00
CA GLU A 510 -0.29 19.51 -19.93
C GLU A 510 0.02 18.92 -18.53
N PHE A 511 1.14 18.19 -18.42
CA PHE A 511 1.87 18.19 -17.16
C PHE A 511 3.26 18.80 -17.40
N GLU A 512 3.38 20.12 -17.19
CA GLU A 512 4.69 20.70 -16.91
C GLU A 512 5.22 20.05 -15.61
N PRO A 513 6.44 19.50 -15.63
CA PRO A 513 7.00 18.95 -14.41
C PRO A 513 7.21 20.09 -13.40
N ALA A 514 6.79 19.91 -12.15
CA ALA A 514 6.92 20.86 -11.06
C ALA A 514 8.38 21.31 -10.79
N TYR A 515 9.33 20.76 -11.52
CA TYR A 515 10.77 21.06 -11.48
C TYR A 515 11.33 21.52 -12.84
N ALA A 516 10.50 21.97 -13.79
CA ALA A 516 11.04 22.61 -14.99
C ALA A 516 11.64 23.98 -14.61
N PRO A 517 12.92 24.21 -14.83
CA PRO A 517 13.48 25.55 -14.64
C PRO A 517 12.86 26.45 -15.71
N THR A 518 12.19 27.52 -15.29
CA THR A 518 11.75 28.62 -16.16
C THR A 518 12.99 29.28 -16.73
N TYR A 519 13.39 28.90 -17.95
CA TYR A 519 14.34 29.67 -18.73
C TYR A 519 13.59 30.85 -19.35
N GLY A 520 13.95 32.06 -18.93
CA GLY A 520 13.57 33.27 -19.62
C GLY A 520 14.18 33.33 -21.02
N GLY A 521 13.32 33.29 -22.03
CA GLY A 521 13.62 33.66 -23.41
C GLY A 521 14.23 32.57 -24.30
N GLY A 522 13.41 31.95 -25.14
CA GLY A 522 13.81 31.25 -26.37
C GLY A 522 13.62 29.75 -26.33
N GLY A 523 12.54 29.26 -26.97
CA GLY A 523 12.39 27.89 -27.48
C GLY A 523 12.43 26.77 -26.40
N ALA A 524 11.29 26.25 -26.00
CA ALA A 524 11.18 25.10 -25.12
C ALA A 524 11.80 23.87 -25.79
N ILE A 525 13.00 23.47 -25.34
CA ILE A 525 13.54 22.13 -25.61
C ILE A 525 13.01 21.25 -24.50
N ASP A 526 12.20 20.26 -24.83
CA ASP A 526 11.67 19.25 -23.93
C ASP A 526 12.86 18.41 -23.40
N PRO A 527 13.27 18.56 -22.12
CA PRO A 527 14.43 17.82 -21.59
C PRO A 527 14.13 16.33 -21.38
N TYR A 528 12.90 15.86 -21.61
CA TYR A 528 12.48 14.47 -21.45
C TYR A 528 12.49 13.68 -22.75
N ASN A 529 12.66 14.34 -23.91
CA ASN A 529 12.63 13.69 -25.24
C ASN A 529 14.04 13.38 -25.79
N ALA A 530 15.09 13.62 -25.02
CA ALA A 530 16.49 13.37 -25.42
C ALA A 530 16.96 11.92 -25.14
N GLY A 531 16.06 10.97 -24.89
CA GLY A 531 16.39 9.60 -24.45
C GLY A 531 16.09 8.47 -25.42
N ASP A 532 15.42 8.71 -26.54
CA ASP A 532 15.06 7.65 -27.50
C ASP A 532 15.81 7.77 -28.84
N ALA A 533 17.04 8.29 -28.84
CA ALA A 533 17.86 8.44 -30.06
C ALA A 533 18.67 7.17 -30.44
N ASP A 534 18.44 6.03 -29.81
CA ASP A 534 19.16 4.79 -30.10
C ASP A 534 18.43 3.82 -31.03
N ASP A 535 17.28 4.21 -31.63
CA ASP A 535 16.57 3.39 -32.63
C ASP A 535 16.26 4.21 -33.91
N ALA A 536 17.25 4.85 -34.48
CA ALA A 536 17.15 5.38 -35.85
C ALA A 536 17.97 4.51 -36.81
N PRO A 537 17.35 3.94 -37.86
CA PRO A 537 18.10 3.22 -38.86
C PRO A 537 18.96 4.18 -39.69
N THR A 538 20.22 3.82 -39.84
CA THR A 538 21.20 4.41 -40.73
C THR A 538 20.69 4.30 -42.17
N GLU A 539 20.12 5.35 -42.73
CA GLU A 539 20.07 5.56 -44.16
C GLU A 539 20.75 6.88 -44.50
N MET A 540 21.95 6.73 -45.10
CA MET A 540 22.59 7.78 -45.88
C MET A 540 21.71 8.20 -47.01
N LEU A 541 21.43 9.49 -47.12
CA LEU A 541 21.00 10.08 -48.40
C LEU A 541 21.62 11.45 -48.60
N ASP A 542 22.30 11.54 -49.71
CA ASP A 542 23.07 12.61 -50.32
C ASP A 542 22.37 13.97 -50.35
N LEU A 543 23.14 15.01 -50.01
CA LEU A 543 22.80 16.40 -50.29
C LEU A 543 23.27 16.76 -51.72
N PRO A 544 22.50 17.50 -52.50
CA PRO A 544 23.07 18.36 -53.53
C PRO A 544 23.05 19.84 -53.08
N THR A 545 24.21 20.39 -53.23
CA THR A 545 24.59 21.81 -53.18
C THR A 545 23.86 22.63 -54.27
N GLN A 546 23.20 23.74 -53.92
CA GLN A 546 23.03 24.93 -54.79
C GLN A 546 22.81 26.19 -53.92
N VAL A 547 23.82 27.02 -53.86
CA VAL A 547 24.14 28.28 -54.55
C VAL A 547 23.22 29.45 -54.25
N LEU A 548 23.89 30.42 -53.62
CA LEU A 548 23.50 31.81 -53.34
C LEU A 548 22.76 32.54 -54.51
N SER A 549 21.85 33.43 -54.13
CA SER A 549 21.84 34.79 -54.67
C SER A 549 20.98 35.73 -53.78
N ALA A 550 21.52 36.92 -53.50
CA ALA A 550 20.94 38.02 -52.73
C ALA A 550 20.19 39.01 -53.60
N PRO A 551 19.60 40.08 -53.04
CA PRO A 551 18.34 40.72 -53.49
C PRO A 551 18.53 41.95 -54.35
N PRO A 552 17.48 42.65 -54.74
CA PRO A 552 17.51 44.08 -54.68
C PRO A 552 16.25 44.79 -54.12
N SER A 553 16.51 45.79 -53.32
CA SER A 553 16.08 47.17 -53.16
C SER A 553 14.70 47.64 -53.68
N ASP A 554 14.01 48.22 -52.76
CA ASP A 554 13.17 49.46 -52.67
C ASP A 554 13.05 50.33 -53.96
N PRO A 555 12.05 51.29 -54.18
CA PRO A 555 11.39 52.19 -53.23
C PRO A 555 9.95 52.63 -53.60
N GLY A 556 9.35 53.48 -52.69
CA GLY A 556 8.34 54.47 -53.05
C GLY A 556 7.01 54.34 -52.30
N ASP A 557 6.83 55.08 -51.28
CA ASP A 557 6.22 56.39 -51.10
C ASP A 557 4.69 56.45 -51.36
N GLU A 558 4.00 56.95 -50.34
CA GLU A 558 2.91 57.91 -50.28
C GLU A 558 1.86 57.65 -49.19
N ARG A 559 1.82 58.59 -48.25
CA ARG A 559 0.66 58.94 -47.38
C ARG A 559 -0.33 59.82 -48.20
N PRO A 560 -1.52 60.30 -47.76
CA PRO A 560 -2.17 60.24 -46.43
C PRO A 560 -3.72 60.16 -46.48
N GLY A 561 -4.37 60.14 -45.32
CA GLY A 561 -5.71 60.74 -45.19
C GLY A 561 -6.70 60.09 -44.20
N ARG A 562 -6.79 60.62 -43.00
CA ARG A 562 -7.95 61.16 -42.22
C ARG A 562 -9.35 60.53 -42.41
N HIS A 563 -10.01 60.12 -41.36
CA HIS A 563 -11.07 60.75 -40.57
C HIS A 563 -11.85 59.77 -39.70
N ARG A 564 -11.86 60.02 -38.39
CA ARG A 564 -12.96 60.31 -37.44
C ARG A 564 -14.05 59.27 -37.25
N ALA A 565 -14.15 59.00 -35.97
CA ALA A 565 -15.23 58.46 -35.17
C ALA A 565 -16.62 59.15 -35.39
N PRO A 566 -17.75 58.67 -34.80
CA PRO A 566 -17.89 58.57 -33.34
C PRO A 566 -17.99 57.16 -32.79
#